data_e43e0b4ee7affad7ee1220f34719b706
#
_entry.id   e43e0b4ee7affad7ee1220f34719b706
#
_cell.length_a   1.000
_cell.length_b   1.000
_cell.length_c   1.000
_cell.angle_alpha   90.00
_cell.angle_beta   90.00
_cell.angle_gamma   90.00
#
_symmetry.space_group_name_H-M   'P 1'
#
loop_
_entity.id
_entity.type
_entity.pdbx_description
1 polymer ?
#
loop_
_entity_poly.entity_id
_entity_poly.type
_entity_poly.pdbx_seq_one_letter_code
_entity_poly.pdbx_strand_id
1 'polypeptide(L)'
;SLAQILHEVDRLRPAHRSLRRWTLAQVCRHLADTIHGSMDGFDMTRHADKRPWKRRVLLGFTFAFGIPEGVVVDPRLTPPDGVSLDEAVIALRDALARYQRHSGPLFPHPLFGRLSRRAWNRLHRVHAAHHLGFIAPTLG
;
A
#
# COMPACT_ATOMS: atom_id res chain seq x y z
N SER A 1 -2.65 -3.44 -13.49
CA SER A 1 -3.09 -2.03 -13.37
C SER A 1 -3.46 -1.71 -11.94
N LEU A 2 -3.56 -0.43 -11.57
CA LEU A 2 -4.06 -0.02 -10.25
C LEU A 2 -5.53 -0.42 -10.05
N ALA A 3 -6.32 -0.51 -11.13
CA ALA A 3 -7.70 -0.98 -11.08
C ALA A 3 -7.83 -2.43 -10.57
N GLN A 4 -6.80 -3.26 -10.76
CA GLN A 4 -6.80 -4.65 -10.26
C GLN A 4 -6.82 -4.70 -8.73
N ILE A 5 -6.34 -3.66 -8.03
CA ILE A 5 -6.41 -3.57 -6.58
C ILE A 5 -7.87 -3.56 -6.12
N LEU A 6 -8.70 -2.71 -6.75
CA LEU A 6 -10.13 -2.63 -6.42
C LEU A 6 -10.89 -3.89 -6.81
N HIS A 7 -10.54 -4.47 -7.96
CA HIS A 7 -11.15 -5.74 -8.39
C HIS A 7 -10.91 -6.85 -7.36
N GLU A 8 -9.68 -6.95 -6.84
CA GLU A 8 -9.35 -7.95 -5.82
C GLU A 8 -10.06 -7.66 -4.49
N VAL A 9 -10.15 -6.41 -4.07
CA VAL A 9 -10.92 -6.02 -2.88
C VAL A 9 -12.40 -6.38 -3.04
N ASP A 10 -13.00 -6.07 -4.18
CA ASP A 10 -14.41 -6.38 -4.46
C ASP A 10 -14.67 -7.90 -4.48
N ARG A 11 -13.70 -8.69 -4.95
CA ARG A 11 -13.76 -10.16 -4.92
C ARG A 11 -13.72 -10.71 -3.49
N LEU A 12 -12.91 -10.11 -2.62
CA LEU A 12 -12.74 -10.56 -1.23
C LEU A 12 -13.88 -10.08 -0.31
N ARG A 13 -14.52 -8.96 -0.67
CA ARG A 13 -15.48 -8.26 0.20
C ARG A 13 -16.67 -9.10 0.68
N PRO A 14 -17.32 -9.96 -0.15
CA PRO A 14 -18.51 -10.70 0.28
C PRO A 14 -18.24 -11.74 1.38
N ALA A 15 -17.10 -12.44 1.26
CA ALA A 15 -16.75 -13.52 2.19
C ALA A 15 -15.24 -13.69 2.25
N HIS A 16 -14.64 -13.39 3.39
CA HIS A 16 -13.19 -13.45 3.59
C HIS A 16 -12.81 -13.75 5.04
N ARG A 17 -11.59 -14.22 5.20
CA ARG A 17 -10.92 -14.34 6.51
C ARG A 17 -9.52 -13.78 6.44
N SER A 18 -9.08 -13.17 7.51
CA SER A 18 -7.70 -12.73 7.65
C SER A 18 -6.80 -13.90 8.04
N LEU A 19 -5.69 -14.05 7.32
CA LEU A 19 -4.65 -15.04 7.64
C LEU A 19 -3.61 -14.48 8.61
N ARG A 20 -3.61 -13.17 8.81
CA ARG A 20 -2.70 -12.41 9.67
C ARG A 20 -3.47 -11.43 10.56
N ARG A 21 -2.72 -10.50 11.18
CA ARG A 21 -3.24 -9.58 12.20
C ARG A 21 -4.29 -8.58 11.68
N TRP A 22 -4.19 -8.13 10.42
CA TRP A 22 -5.06 -7.09 9.88
C TRP A 22 -6.29 -7.65 9.19
N THR A 23 -7.43 -7.00 9.43
CA THR A 23 -8.67 -7.25 8.69
C THR A 23 -8.59 -6.67 7.29
N LEU A 24 -9.50 -7.07 6.38
CA LEU A 24 -9.59 -6.45 5.05
C LEU A 24 -9.83 -4.95 5.13
N ALA A 25 -10.63 -4.48 6.10
CA ALA A 25 -10.86 -3.06 6.34
C ALA A 25 -9.55 -2.33 6.69
N GLN A 26 -8.76 -2.88 7.60
CA GLN A 26 -7.47 -2.32 7.97
C GLN A 26 -6.49 -2.31 6.80
N VAL A 27 -6.47 -3.36 5.99
CA VAL A 27 -5.65 -3.40 4.76
C VAL A 27 -6.07 -2.30 3.79
N CYS A 28 -7.37 -2.15 3.50
CA CYS A 28 -7.86 -1.10 2.61
C CYS A 28 -7.49 0.31 3.13
N ARG A 29 -7.65 0.55 4.43
CA ARG A 29 -7.28 1.83 5.04
C ARG A 29 -5.80 2.10 4.93
N HIS A 30 -4.94 1.14 5.25
CA HIS A 30 -3.50 1.25 5.13
C HIS A 30 -3.05 1.55 3.69
N LEU A 31 -3.64 0.87 2.71
CA LEU A 31 -3.35 1.13 1.30
C LEU A 31 -3.78 2.54 0.88
N ALA A 32 -4.95 3.00 1.33
CA ALA A 32 -5.40 4.37 1.07
C ALA A 32 -4.42 5.41 1.65
N ASP A 33 -4.01 5.25 2.90
CA ASP A 33 -3.10 6.17 3.59
C ASP A 33 -1.72 6.21 2.91
N THR A 34 -1.19 5.07 2.47
CA THR A 34 0.09 5.03 1.73
C THR A 34 -0.01 5.63 0.33
N ILE A 35 -1.14 5.49 -0.36
CA ILE A 35 -1.38 6.14 -1.65
C ILE A 35 -1.45 7.67 -1.45
N HIS A 36 -2.18 8.15 -0.44
CA HIS A 36 -2.22 9.57 -0.10
C HIS A 36 -0.82 10.10 0.25
N GLY A 37 -0.05 9.36 1.05
CA GLY A 37 1.32 9.72 1.41
C GLY A 37 2.24 9.92 0.19
N SER A 38 2.01 9.20 -0.92
CA SER A 38 2.76 9.41 -2.15
C SER A 38 2.50 10.77 -2.82
N MET A 39 1.34 11.38 -2.56
CA MET A 39 0.94 12.68 -3.11
C MET A 39 1.13 13.85 -2.13
N ASP A 40 0.97 13.60 -0.84
CA ASP A 40 0.92 14.62 0.20
C ASP A 40 2.17 14.64 1.11
N GLY A 41 3.01 13.60 0.99
CA GLY A 41 4.14 13.37 1.87
C GLY A 41 3.80 12.39 3.00
N PHE A 42 4.85 11.85 3.59
CA PHE A 42 4.76 10.98 4.76
C PHE A 42 5.25 11.76 5.97
N ASP A 43 4.47 11.81 7.03
CA ASP A 43 4.90 12.38 8.31
C ASP A 43 5.89 11.43 9.00
N MET A 44 7.04 11.24 8.36
CA MET A 44 8.04 10.28 8.80
C MET A 44 9.41 10.93 8.89
N THR A 45 9.97 10.89 10.09
CA THR A 45 11.36 11.28 10.38
C THR A 45 12.39 10.21 9.98
N ARG A 46 11.97 9.04 9.53
CA ARG A 46 12.88 8.01 9.03
C ARG A 46 13.50 8.46 7.72
N HIS A 47 14.77 8.82 7.81
CA HIS A 47 15.58 9.09 6.63
C HIS A 47 15.83 7.76 5.90
N ALA A 48 15.47 7.72 4.63
CA ALA A 48 15.94 6.67 3.75
C ALA A 48 17.48 6.60 3.85
N ASP A 49 18.07 5.40 3.79
CA ASP A 49 19.53 5.23 3.80
C ASP A 49 20.14 6.26 2.84
N LYS A 50 21.14 7.01 3.33
CA LYS A 50 21.78 8.08 2.55
C LYS A 50 22.51 7.56 1.31
N ARG A 51 22.69 6.24 1.17
CA ARG A 51 23.37 5.59 0.06
C ARG A 51 22.38 5.27 -1.09
N PRO A 52 22.37 6.04 -2.18
CA PRO A 52 21.39 5.87 -3.27
C PRO A 52 21.40 4.47 -3.89
N TRP A 53 22.57 3.85 -3.97
CA TRP A 53 22.71 2.52 -4.55
C TRP A 53 22.01 1.42 -3.73
N LYS A 54 22.08 1.50 -2.39
CA LYS A 54 21.37 0.55 -1.51
C LYS A 54 19.86 0.64 -1.69
N ARG A 55 19.33 1.86 -1.81
CA ARG A 55 17.90 2.08 -2.08
C ARG A 55 17.47 1.45 -3.39
N ARG A 56 18.30 1.59 -4.45
CA ARG A 56 18.02 1.02 -5.78
C ARG A 56 18.05 -0.51 -5.73
N VAL A 57 19.03 -1.10 -5.03
CA VAL A 57 19.12 -2.55 -4.85
C VAL A 57 17.89 -3.06 -4.07
N LEU A 58 17.54 -2.42 -2.95
CA LEU A 58 16.38 -2.79 -2.17
C LEU A 58 15.08 -2.68 -2.97
N LEU A 59 14.90 -1.60 -3.73
CA LEU A 59 13.74 -1.42 -4.61
C LEU A 59 13.69 -2.50 -5.68
N GLY A 60 14.82 -2.80 -6.32
CA GLY A 60 14.94 -3.87 -7.30
C GLY A 60 14.56 -5.23 -6.73
N PHE A 61 15.04 -5.53 -5.52
CA PHE A 61 14.67 -6.75 -4.79
C PHE A 61 13.17 -6.80 -4.49
N THR A 62 12.61 -5.69 -3.98
CA THR A 62 11.16 -5.58 -3.72
C THR A 62 10.33 -5.81 -5.00
N PHE A 63 10.81 -5.31 -6.13
CA PHE A 63 10.11 -5.50 -7.40
C PHE A 63 10.26 -6.90 -8.00
N ALA A 64 11.32 -7.61 -7.65
CA ALA A 64 11.58 -8.97 -8.14
C ALA A 64 10.89 -10.03 -7.27
N PHE A 65 10.92 -9.85 -5.95
CA PHE A 65 10.53 -10.89 -4.99
C PHE A 65 9.35 -10.49 -4.08
N GLY A 66 8.86 -9.26 -4.20
CA GLY A 66 7.83 -8.72 -3.32
C GLY A 66 8.38 -8.16 -2.01
N ILE A 67 7.48 -7.77 -1.12
CA ILE A 67 7.82 -7.27 0.21
C ILE A 67 8.00 -8.47 1.14
N PRO A 68 9.15 -8.61 1.84
CA PRO A 68 9.36 -9.69 2.78
C PRO A 68 8.34 -9.65 3.93
N GLU A 69 7.97 -10.81 4.45
CA GLU A 69 7.19 -10.89 5.69
C GLU A 69 7.97 -10.30 6.87
N GLY A 70 7.25 -9.69 7.82
CA GLY A 70 7.85 -9.16 9.03
C GLY A 70 8.54 -7.80 8.88
N VAL A 71 8.41 -7.14 7.73
CA VAL A 71 8.83 -5.74 7.62
C VAL A 71 8.01 -4.90 8.60
N VAL A 72 8.70 -4.31 9.59
CA VAL A 72 8.07 -3.45 10.59
C VAL A 72 7.60 -2.18 9.90
N VAL A 73 6.29 -2.04 9.81
CA VAL A 73 5.64 -0.81 9.36
C VAL A 73 5.77 0.25 10.44
N ASP A 74 5.95 1.50 10.03
CA ASP A 74 5.88 2.61 10.98
C ASP A 74 4.54 2.56 11.72
N PRO A 75 4.54 2.62 13.07
CA PRO A 75 3.31 2.57 13.87
C PRO A 75 2.26 3.60 13.44
N ARG A 76 2.68 4.73 12.87
CA ARG A 76 1.79 5.79 12.37
C ARG A 76 1.02 5.39 11.11
N LEU A 77 1.50 4.40 10.37
CA LEU A 77 0.81 3.80 9.23
C LEU A 77 -0.01 2.55 9.61
N THR A 78 -0.01 2.20 10.90
CA THR A 78 -0.85 1.11 11.41
C THR A 78 -2.30 1.60 11.47
N PRO A 79 -3.23 0.98 10.74
CA PRO A 79 -4.63 1.38 10.76
C PRO A 79 -5.24 1.11 12.14
N PRO A 80 -6.16 1.97 12.61
CA PRO A 80 -6.83 1.77 13.89
C PRO A 80 -7.69 0.50 13.87
N ASP A 81 -7.98 -0.02 15.06
CA ASP A 81 -8.95 -1.08 15.23
C ASP A 81 -10.38 -0.54 15.00
N GLY A 82 -11.30 -1.41 14.62
CA GLY A 82 -12.71 -1.06 14.43
C GLY A 82 -13.03 -0.25 13.16
N VAL A 83 -12.11 -0.22 12.19
CA VAL A 83 -12.37 0.43 10.89
C VAL A 83 -13.53 -0.27 10.18
N SER A 84 -14.51 0.51 9.73
CA SER A 84 -15.61 0.02 8.89
C SER A 84 -15.07 -0.42 7.53
N LEU A 85 -15.48 -1.62 7.07
CA LEU A 85 -15.05 -2.12 5.75
C LEU A 85 -15.56 -1.21 4.62
N ASP A 86 -16.79 -0.75 4.70
CA ASP A 86 -17.37 0.10 3.67
C ASP A 86 -16.64 1.45 3.57
N GLU A 87 -16.39 2.10 4.71
CA GLU A 87 -15.62 3.35 4.75
C GLU A 87 -14.18 3.16 4.24
N ALA A 88 -13.52 2.06 4.61
CA ALA A 88 -12.16 1.77 4.18
C ALA A 88 -12.08 1.51 2.66
N VAL A 89 -13.06 0.81 2.10
CA VAL A 89 -13.14 0.57 0.65
C VAL A 89 -13.41 1.87 -0.10
N ILE A 90 -14.29 2.74 0.40
CA ILE A 90 -14.53 4.07 -0.17
C ILE A 90 -13.24 4.88 -0.14
N ALA A 91 -12.56 4.95 1.00
CA ALA A 91 -11.30 5.66 1.14
C ALA A 91 -10.21 5.16 0.14
N LEU A 92 -10.12 3.85 -0.06
CA LEU A 92 -9.18 3.27 -1.03
C LEU A 92 -9.56 3.64 -2.48
N ARG A 93 -10.84 3.60 -2.83
CA ARG A 93 -11.34 4.03 -4.15
C ARG A 93 -11.01 5.50 -4.42
N ASP A 94 -11.27 6.36 -3.44
CA ASP A 94 -11.01 7.79 -3.55
C ASP A 94 -9.50 8.09 -3.65
N ALA A 95 -8.67 7.41 -2.86
CA ALA A 95 -7.22 7.52 -2.92
C ALA A 95 -6.67 7.13 -4.30
N LEU A 96 -7.12 6.00 -4.86
CA LEU A 96 -6.71 5.55 -6.19
C LEU A 96 -7.20 6.49 -7.29
N ALA A 97 -8.45 6.96 -7.22
CA ALA A 97 -9.00 7.92 -8.18
C ALA A 97 -8.25 9.27 -8.13
N ARG A 98 -7.95 9.74 -6.92
CA ARG A 98 -7.13 10.96 -6.73
C ARG A 98 -5.74 10.77 -7.30
N TYR A 99 -5.08 9.65 -7.01
CA TYR A 99 -3.74 9.34 -7.52
C TYR A 99 -3.71 9.29 -9.06
N GLN A 100 -4.72 8.72 -9.70
CA GLN A 100 -4.81 8.67 -11.16
C GLN A 100 -4.92 10.06 -11.78
N ARG A 101 -5.65 10.98 -11.15
CA ARG A 101 -5.80 12.38 -11.61
C ARG A 101 -4.65 13.29 -11.20
N HIS A 102 -3.82 12.85 -10.25
CA HIS A 102 -2.72 13.68 -9.74
C HIS A 102 -1.65 13.86 -10.80
N SER A 103 -1.40 15.08 -11.22
CA SER A 103 -0.38 15.48 -12.21
C SER A 103 0.85 16.12 -11.59
N GLY A 104 0.79 16.46 -10.29
CA GLY A 104 1.88 17.08 -9.56
C GLY A 104 3.04 16.13 -9.25
N PRO A 105 4.11 16.65 -8.64
CA PRO A 105 5.23 15.86 -8.19
C PRO A 105 4.77 14.87 -7.10
N LEU A 106 5.41 13.70 -7.05
CA LEU A 106 5.21 12.73 -5.99
C LEU A 106 6.31 12.88 -4.94
N PHE A 107 5.93 12.70 -3.69
CA PHE A 107 6.84 12.78 -2.56
C PHE A 107 7.81 11.58 -2.52
N PRO A 108 9.00 11.75 -1.94
CA PRO A 108 9.94 10.64 -1.76
C PRO A 108 9.35 9.54 -0.87
N HIS A 109 9.58 8.29 -1.24
CA HIS A 109 9.23 7.15 -0.38
C HIS A 109 10.17 7.09 0.83
N PRO A 110 9.68 6.80 2.04
CA PRO A 110 10.50 6.78 3.26
C PRO A 110 11.72 5.87 3.19
N LEU A 111 11.61 4.70 2.53
CA LEU A 111 12.72 3.75 2.40
C LEU A 111 13.50 3.92 1.08
N PHE A 112 12.79 4.17 -0.03
CA PHE A 112 13.37 4.13 -1.37
C PHE A 112 13.77 5.52 -1.89
N GLY A 113 13.38 6.59 -1.22
CA GLY A 113 13.65 7.95 -1.66
C GLY A 113 12.81 8.36 -2.87
N ARG A 114 13.36 9.22 -3.75
CA ARG A 114 12.64 9.71 -4.93
C ARG A 114 12.38 8.58 -5.91
N LEU A 115 11.12 8.44 -6.31
CA LEU A 115 10.66 7.46 -7.28
C LEU A 115 9.99 8.15 -8.46
N SER A 116 10.19 7.60 -9.65
CA SER A 116 9.38 8.00 -10.80
C SER A 116 7.93 7.54 -10.63
N ARG A 117 6.99 8.17 -11.34
CA ARG A 117 5.59 7.75 -11.34
C ARG A 117 5.42 6.28 -11.73
N ARG A 118 6.21 5.80 -12.71
CA ARG A 118 6.21 4.38 -13.09
C ARG A 118 6.62 3.47 -11.93
N ALA A 119 7.64 3.87 -11.17
CA ALA A 119 8.10 3.12 -10.00
C ALA A 119 7.05 3.15 -8.88
N TRP A 120 6.42 4.30 -8.62
CA TRP A 120 5.31 4.41 -7.67
C TRP A 120 4.13 3.53 -8.07
N ASN A 121 3.71 3.55 -9.35
CA ASN A 121 2.64 2.67 -9.85
C ASN A 121 2.95 1.18 -9.60
N ARG A 122 4.21 0.77 -9.81
CA ARG A 122 4.63 -0.60 -9.54
C ARG A 122 4.64 -0.89 -8.05
N LEU A 123 5.14 0.03 -7.23
CA LEU A 123 5.22 -0.13 -5.79
C LEU A 123 3.83 -0.25 -5.16
N HIS A 124 2.87 0.59 -5.54
CA HIS A 124 1.49 0.48 -5.05
C HIS A 124 0.87 -0.89 -5.36
N ARG A 125 1.14 -1.45 -6.55
CA ARG A 125 0.64 -2.80 -6.90
C ARG A 125 1.31 -3.90 -6.07
N VAL A 126 2.63 -3.85 -5.93
CA VAL A 126 3.38 -4.83 -5.12
C VAL A 126 2.96 -4.75 -3.66
N HIS A 127 2.77 -3.55 -3.13
CA HIS A 127 2.32 -3.30 -1.77
C HIS A 127 0.89 -3.83 -1.53
N ALA A 128 -0.02 -3.54 -2.46
CA ALA A 128 -1.38 -4.07 -2.38
C ALA A 128 -1.41 -5.60 -2.46
N ALA A 129 -0.66 -6.19 -3.39
CA ALA A 129 -0.56 -7.65 -3.52
C ALA A 129 -0.02 -8.30 -2.24
N HIS A 130 0.98 -7.68 -1.59
CA HIS A 130 1.52 -8.16 -0.33
C HIS A 130 0.44 -8.22 0.76
N HIS A 131 -0.28 -7.13 1.00
CA HIS A 131 -1.27 -7.09 2.08
C HIS A 131 -2.54 -7.89 1.76
N LEU A 132 -3.06 -7.81 0.54
CA LEU A 132 -4.24 -8.57 0.12
C LEU A 132 -3.96 -10.08 0.04
N GLY A 133 -2.71 -10.49 -0.17
CA GLY A 133 -2.31 -11.88 -0.12
C GLY A 133 -2.51 -12.55 1.25
N PHE A 134 -2.67 -11.77 2.32
CA PHE A 134 -3.01 -12.28 3.66
C PHE A 134 -4.52 -12.30 3.95
N ILE A 135 -5.35 -12.00 2.96
CA ILE A 135 -6.80 -12.11 3.04
C ILE A 135 -7.25 -13.24 2.13
N ALA A 136 -7.80 -14.30 2.69
CA ALA A 136 -8.27 -15.43 1.93
C ALA A 136 -9.80 -15.35 1.73
N PRO A 137 -10.33 -15.71 0.55
CA PRO A 137 -11.76 -15.90 0.41
C PRO A 137 -12.21 -17.07 1.29
N THR A 138 -13.38 -16.95 1.87
CA THR A 138 -14.08 -18.09 2.48
C THR A 138 -15.07 -18.64 1.47
N LEU A 139 -14.99 -19.96 1.23
CA LEU A 139 -16.03 -20.64 0.48
C LEU A 139 -17.30 -20.61 1.34
N GLY A 140 -18.34 -20.00 0.81
CA GLY A 140 -19.68 -20.07 1.38
C GLY A 140 -20.26 -21.47 1.30
#